data_d2bc487cd4662b02166783fb1dfa4578
#
_entry.id   d2bc487cd4662b02166783fb1dfa4578
#
_cell.length_a   1.000
_cell.length_b   1.000
_cell.length_c   1.000
_cell.angle_alpha   90.00
_cell.angle_beta   90.00
_cell.angle_gamma   90.00
#
_symmetry.space_group_name_H-M   'P 1'
#
loop_
_entity.id
_entity.type
_entity.pdbx_description
1 polymer ?
#
loop_
_entity_poly.entity_id
_entity_poly.type
_entity_poly.pdbx_seq_one_letter_code
_entity_poly.pdbx_strand_id
1 'polypeptide(L)'
;MEENIWSNRGRRFEEFSSNTEDALFDGVGSSQVSEFLDEVMTGLSAKVFRTLYASDAVKTKLDKAPVEPESPEYVKKYVATMANLEAAKVCNHKRTISKNWKSSLEKKKERVSVLKTRANVAQAKIKLRIKDWTKKHEARVTKQEAMLATDLEMLEEAKQQLQESEQEGKDATALKKRVKSRTEAVTRRRQRIKDMKVKQADRMEKLKQSLEKRKQRDEAALDKMKLKITVQKETRDYNISTSLKSYIDPRIYYEWGKKVQYDWKQYYQKALHKKFSWLDCQDKKESS
;
A
#
# COMPACT_ATOMS: atom_id res chain seq x y z
N MET A 1 33.48 -13.71 -16.20
CA MET A 1 34.30 -13.31 -17.37
C MET A 1 34.11 -11.83 -17.78
N GLU A 2 33.04 -11.14 -17.33
CA GLU A 2 32.79 -9.71 -17.66
C GLU A 2 33.57 -8.72 -16.78
N GLU A 3 33.90 -9.04 -15.54
CA GLU A 3 34.62 -8.13 -14.63
C GLU A 3 36.07 -7.83 -15.08
N ASN A 4 36.69 -8.73 -15.81
CA ASN A 4 38.08 -8.56 -16.27
C ASN A 4 38.24 -7.63 -17.50
N ILE A 5 37.17 -7.39 -18.25
CA ILE A 5 37.24 -6.54 -19.46
C ILE A 5 37.33 -5.05 -19.09
N TRP A 6 36.62 -4.63 -18.04
CA TRP A 6 36.62 -3.24 -17.60
C TRP A 6 37.86 -2.85 -16.80
N SER A 7 38.41 -3.76 -16.00
CA SER A 7 39.64 -3.53 -15.26
C SER A 7 40.90 -3.44 -16.17
N ASN A 8 40.90 -4.20 -17.29
CA ASN A 8 41.98 -4.11 -18.27
C ASN A 8 41.88 -2.84 -19.16
N ARG A 9 40.70 -2.32 -19.41
CA ARG A 9 40.56 -1.06 -20.16
C ARG A 9 41.04 0.14 -19.34
N GLY A 10 40.76 0.20 -18.03
CA GLY A 10 41.25 1.25 -17.15
C GLY A 10 42.81 1.32 -17.14
N ARG A 11 43.47 0.17 -16.99
CA ARG A 11 44.94 0.07 -16.98
C ARG A 11 45.58 0.51 -18.32
N ARG A 12 45.01 0.20 -19.47
CA ARG A 12 45.49 0.67 -20.76
C ARG A 12 45.43 2.19 -20.93
N PHE A 13 44.46 2.86 -20.31
CA PHE A 13 44.40 4.32 -20.36
C PHE A 13 45.42 4.99 -19.46
N GLU A 14 45.80 4.39 -18.33
CA GLU A 14 46.87 4.89 -17.44
C GLU A 14 48.27 4.76 -18.10
N GLU A 15 48.47 3.80 -19.01
CA GLU A 15 49.71 3.63 -19.76
C GLU A 15 49.90 4.68 -20.87
N PHE A 16 48.81 5.33 -21.36
CA PHE A 16 48.87 6.33 -22.44
C PHE A 16 48.89 7.77 -21.95
N SER A 17 48.61 8.02 -20.68
CA SER A 17 48.62 9.36 -20.09
C SER A 17 49.69 9.46 -19.02
N SER A 18 50.78 10.15 -19.32
CA SER A 18 51.85 10.40 -18.36
C SER A 18 51.51 11.54 -17.37
N ASN A 19 50.47 12.31 -17.63
CA ASN A 19 49.98 13.39 -16.78
C ASN A 19 48.45 13.38 -16.72
N THR A 20 47.85 13.77 -15.57
CA THR A 20 46.40 13.88 -15.38
C THR A 20 45.71 14.93 -16.24
N GLU A 21 46.46 15.77 -16.92
CA GLU A 21 45.99 16.83 -17.82
C GLU A 21 46.09 16.48 -19.31
N ASP A 22 46.72 15.36 -19.66
CA ASP A 22 46.85 14.93 -21.05
C ASP A 22 45.52 14.43 -21.62
N ALA A 23 45.21 14.77 -22.83
CA ALA A 23 44.04 14.28 -23.54
C ALA A 23 44.23 12.79 -23.84
N LEU A 24 43.25 11.92 -23.44
CA LEU A 24 43.26 10.49 -23.70
C LEU A 24 43.25 10.12 -25.18
N PHE A 25 42.76 11.02 -26.02
CA PHE A 25 42.72 10.92 -27.47
C PHE A 25 43.21 12.24 -28.08
N ASP A 26 44.44 12.25 -28.59
CA ASP A 26 44.98 13.42 -29.26
C ASP A 26 44.20 13.72 -30.55
N GLY A 27 43.78 14.98 -30.70
CA GLY A 27 43.02 15.45 -31.86
C GLY A 27 41.59 15.00 -31.99
N VAL A 28 41.06 14.20 -31.03
CA VAL A 28 39.68 13.70 -31.08
C VAL A 28 38.88 14.27 -29.91
N GLY A 29 38.00 15.22 -30.19
CA GLY A 29 37.05 15.81 -29.27
C GLY A 29 35.61 15.42 -29.56
N SER A 30 34.66 16.01 -28.84
CA SER A 30 33.24 15.76 -29.00
C SER A 30 32.65 16.15 -30.36
N SER A 31 33.25 17.16 -31.03
CA SER A 31 32.89 17.60 -32.39
C SER A 31 33.19 16.56 -33.42
N GLN A 32 34.41 16.01 -33.43
CA GLN A 32 34.85 14.98 -34.37
C GLN A 32 34.01 13.69 -34.21
N VAL A 33 33.69 13.31 -32.97
CA VAL A 33 32.76 12.17 -32.73
C VAL A 33 31.37 12.46 -33.26
N SER A 34 30.87 13.71 -33.11
CA SER A 34 29.54 14.08 -33.63
C SER A 34 29.51 14.09 -35.16
N GLU A 35 30.53 14.63 -35.82
CA GLU A 35 30.69 14.62 -37.29
C GLU A 35 30.72 13.21 -37.82
N PHE A 36 31.55 12.35 -37.26
CA PHE A 36 31.63 10.93 -37.65
C PHE A 36 30.26 10.21 -37.50
N LEU A 37 29.53 10.46 -36.43
CA LEU A 37 28.21 9.84 -36.23
C LEU A 37 27.18 10.38 -37.22
N ASP A 38 27.22 11.69 -37.55
CA ASP A 38 26.33 12.30 -38.52
C ASP A 38 26.61 11.83 -39.97
N GLU A 39 27.87 11.51 -40.32
CA GLU A 39 28.26 10.89 -41.58
C GLU A 39 27.63 9.49 -41.72
N VAL A 40 27.56 8.70 -40.60
CA VAL A 40 26.96 7.36 -40.61
C VAL A 40 25.43 7.45 -40.79
N MET A 41 24.80 8.39 -40.08
CA MET A 41 23.38 8.64 -40.19
C MET A 41 23.06 10.07 -39.72
N THR A 42 22.45 10.87 -40.59
CA THR A 42 22.10 12.26 -40.29
C THR A 42 21.29 12.38 -39.01
N GLY A 43 21.75 13.22 -38.09
CA GLY A 43 21.15 13.45 -36.78
C GLY A 43 21.54 12.44 -35.70
N LEU A 44 22.38 11.44 -36.03
CA LEU A 44 22.92 10.52 -35.04
C LEU A 44 23.92 11.23 -34.13
N SER A 45 23.83 11.00 -32.84
CA SER A 45 24.73 11.60 -31.84
C SER A 45 24.96 10.65 -30.67
N ALA A 46 26.01 10.89 -29.89
CA ALA A 46 26.27 10.13 -28.66
C ALA A 46 25.09 10.17 -27.66
N LYS A 47 24.27 11.21 -27.72
CA LYS A 47 23.06 11.33 -26.92
C LYS A 47 22.00 10.31 -27.31
N VAL A 48 21.87 9.95 -28.59
CA VAL A 48 20.93 8.94 -29.08
C VAL A 48 21.25 7.58 -28.42
N PHE A 49 22.49 7.18 -28.41
CA PHE A 49 22.92 5.93 -27.75
C PHE A 49 22.67 5.96 -26.25
N ARG A 50 22.95 7.06 -25.57
CA ARG A 50 22.63 7.22 -24.14
C ARG A 50 21.13 7.10 -23.87
N THR A 51 20.30 7.67 -24.74
CA THR A 51 18.84 7.59 -24.61
C THR A 51 18.36 6.15 -24.83
N LEU A 52 18.91 5.45 -25.81
CA LEU A 52 18.62 4.05 -26.07
C LEU A 52 18.93 3.16 -24.87
N TYR A 53 20.18 3.20 -24.38
CA TYR A 53 20.58 2.38 -23.24
C TYR A 53 19.84 2.73 -21.94
N ALA A 54 19.61 4.01 -21.68
CA ALA A 54 18.86 4.44 -20.52
C ALA A 54 17.39 3.99 -20.57
N SER A 55 16.78 4.07 -21.74
CA SER A 55 15.40 3.64 -21.99
C SER A 55 15.25 2.13 -21.88
N ASP A 56 16.19 1.36 -22.43
CA ASP A 56 16.20 -0.10 -22.33
C ASP A 56 16.35 -0.57 -20.87
N ALA A 57 17.26 0.04 -20.12
CA ALA A 57 17.45 -0.26 -18.70
C ALA A 57 16.16 -0.01 -17.88
N VAL A 58 15.43 1.08 -18.18
CA VAL A 58 14.13 1.37 -17.54
C VAL A 58 13.10 0.31 -17.93
N LYS A 59 12.94 0.03 -19.21
CA LYS A 59 11.99 -0.96 -19.72
C LYS A 59 12.23 -2.32 -19.11
N THR A 60 13.47 -2.81 -19.15
CA THR A 60 13.87 -4.09 -18.54
C THR A 60 13.54 -4.15 -17.05
N LYS A 61 13.76 -3.05 -16.31
CA LYS A 61 13.45 -3.00 -14.88
C LYS A 61 11.96 -2.98 -14.58
N LEU A 62 11.17 -2.28 -15.39
CA LEU A 62 9.72 -2.24 -15.27
C LEU A 62 9.07 -3.57 -15.62
N ASP A 63 9.54 -4.24 -16.68
CA ASP A 63 9.02 -5.53 -17.12
C ASP A 63 9.30 -6.68 -16.13
N LYS A 64 10.43 -6.62 -15.42
CA LYS A 64 10.79 -7.57 -14.37
C LYS A 64 10.11 -7.31 -13.02
N ALA A 65 9.43 -6.19 -12.86
CA ALA A 65 8.83 -5.82 -11.58
C ALA A 65 7.48 -6.52 -11.39
N PRO A 66 7.24 -7.19 -10.24
CA PRO A 66 5.97 -7.85 -9.93
C PRO A 66 4.94 -6.80 -9.46
N VAL A 67 4.43 -5.98 -10.38
CA VAL A 67 3.44 -4.95 -10.11
C VAL A 67 2.20 -5.20 -10.95
N GLU A 68 1.06 -5.30 -10.30
CA GLU A 68 -0.25 -5.54 -10.88
C GLU A 68 -1.14 -4.29 -10.82
N PRO A 69 -2.24 -4.22 -11.60
CA PRO A 69 -3.19 -3.11 -11.56
C PRO A 69 -3.73 -2.81 -10.16
N GLU A 70 -3.93 -3.83 -9.33
CA GLU A 70 -4.43 -3.75 -7.96
C GLU A 70 -3.36 -3.32 -6.95
N SER A 71 -2.09 -3.33 -7.34
CA SER A 71 -0.98 -2.92 -6.46
C SER A 71 -1.17 -1.47 -5.99
N PRO A 72 -0.87 -1.18 -4.71
CA PRO A 72 -0.99 0.18 -4.18
C PRO A 72 -0.17 1.20 -4.97
N GLU A 73 -0.71 2.38 -5.18
CA GLU A 73 -0.08 3.47 -5.94
C GLU A 73 1.36 3.80 -5.49
N TYR A 74 1.61 3.73 -4.18
CA TYR A 74 2.94 3.99 -3.63
C TYR A 74 3.97 2.91 -4.01
N VAL A 75 3.53 1.68 -4.28
CA VAL A 75 4.38 0.59 -4.80
C VAL A 75 4.70 0.85 -6.26
N LYS A 76 3.70 1.20 -7.08
CA LYS A 76 3.88 1.58 -8.48
C LYS A 76 4.89 2.72 -8.62
N LYS A 77 4.72 3.76 -7.80
CA LYS A 77 5.67 4.90 -7.75
C LYS A 77 7.08 4.48 -7.32
N TYR A 78 7.20 3.57 -6.37
CA TYR A 78 8.49 3.03 -5.95
C TYR A 78 9.18 2.32 -7.11
N VAL A 79 8.49 1.41 -7.79
CA VAL A 79 9.03 0.66 -8.94
C VAL A 79 9.47 1.60 -10.06
N ALA A 80 8.63 2.56 -10.44
CA ALA A 80 8.97 3.57 -11.43
C ALA A 80 10.23 4.38 -11.04
N THR A 81 10.36 4.72 -9.74
CA THR A 81 11.54 5.45 -9.24
C THR A 81 12.80 4.58 -9.29
N MET A 82 12.69 3.30 -8.97
CA MET A 82 13.82 2.36 -9.04
C MET A 82 14.24 2.06 -10.48
N ALA A 83 13.28 2.00 -11.40
CA ALA A 83 13.59 1.88 -12.83
C ALA A 83 14.36 3.12 -13.35
N ASN A 84 13.93 4.32 -12.97
CA ASN A 84 14.66 5.55 -13.31
C ASN A 84 16.08 5.59 -12.70
N LEU A 85 16.28 4.98 -11.54
CA LEU A 85 17.62 4.86 -10.95
C LEU A 85 18.56 4.05 -11.85
N GLU A 86 18.07 2.98 -12.50
CA GLU A 86 18.89 2.20 -13.45
C GLU A 86 19.36 3.07 -14.63
N ALA A 87 18.46 3.90 -15.20
CA ALA A 87 18.86 4.87 -16.21
C ALA A 87 19.91 5.86 -15.69
N ALA A 88 19.76 6.33 -14.45
CA ALA A 88 20.75 7.25 -13.84
C ALA A 88 22.12 6.59 -13.63
N LYS A 89 22.15 5.29 -13.32
CA LYS A 89 23.38 4.49 -13.22
C LYS A 89 24.04 4.32 -14.58
N VAL A 90 23.30 3.89 -15.61
CA VAL A 90 23.79 3.74 -16.99
C VAL A 90 24.35 5.06 -17.51
N CYS A 91 23.67 6.17 -17.28
CA CYS A 91 24.13 7.50 -17.70
C CYS A 91 25.21 8.10 -16.80
N ASN A 92 25.58 7.44 -15.71
CA ASN A 92 26.52 7.93 -14.68
C ASN A 92 26.13 9.32 -14.13
N HIS A 93 24.83 9.56 -13.92
CA HIS A 93 24.33 10.83 -13.39
C HIS A 93 24.54 10.93 -11.87
N LYS A 94 25.80 10.98 -11.45
CA LYS A 94 26.17 11.15 -10.04
C LYS A 94 25.78 12.53 -9.52
N ARG A 95 25.62 12.65 -8.22
CA ARG A 95 25.39 13.92 -7.52
C ARG A 95 26.18 13.99 -6.22
N THR A 96 26.49 15.20 -5.78
CA THR A 96 27.00 15.45 -4.44
C THR A 96 25.94 15.16 -3.39
N ILE A 97 26.33 14.47 -2.34
CA ILE A 97 25.41 14.12 -1.24
C ILE A 97 25.07 15.40 -0.46
N SER A 98 23.78 15.67 -0.28
CA SER A 98 23.31 16.81 0.53
C SER A 98 23.79 16.70 1.97
N LYS A 99 24.24 17.80 2.57
CA LYS A 99 24.64 17.90 3.99
C LYS A 99 23.54 17.37 4.93
N ASN A 100 22.27 17.58 4.58
CA ASN A 100 21.12 17.18 5.38
C ASN A 100 20.65 15.73 5.11
N TRP A 101 21.33 14.97 4.25
CA TRP A 101 20.88 13.64 3.85
C TRP A 101 20.74 12.66 5.04
N LYS A 102 21.77 12.60 5.90
CA LYS A 102 21.78 11.75 7.11
C LYS A 102 20.65 12.12 8.06
N SER A 103 20.52 13.42 8.39
CA SER A 103 19.45 13.92 9.27
C SER A 103 18.06 13.61 8.71
N SER A 104 17.84 13.81 7.39
CA SER A 104 16.58 13.47 6.73
C SER A 104 16.27 11.98 6.79
N LEU A 105 17.28 11.11 6.67
CA LEU A 105 17.12 9.67 6.79
C LEU A 105 16.74 9.26 8.21
N GLU A 106 17.43 9.79 9.23
CA GLU A 106 17.12 9.51 10.63
C GLU A 106 15.69 9.96 11.02
N LYS A 107 15.27 11.15 10.60
CA LYS A 107 13.88 11.61 10.78
C LYS A 107 12.85 10.65 10.17
N LYS A 108 13.15 10.03 9.03
CA LYS A 108 12.25 9.02 8.42
C LYS A 108 12.23 7.72 9.20
N LYS A 109 13.38 7.26 9.73
CA LYS A 109 13.47 6.08 10.59
C LYS A 109 12.70 6.30 11.91
N GLU A 110 12.88 7.45 12.53
CA GLU A 110 12.12 7.86 13.72
C GLU A 110 10.62 7.88 13.42
N ARG A 111 10.22 8.41 12.26
CA ARG A 111 8.81 8.40 11.84
C ARG A 111 8.24 6.98 11.73
N VAL A 112 9.02 5.99 11.26
CA VAL A 112 8.62 4.57 11.25
C VAL A 112 8.37 4.08 12.66
N SER A 113 9.27 4.38 13.63
CA SER A 113 9.10 4.01 15.03
C SER A 113 7.81 4.61 15.62
N VAL A 114 7.60 5.90 15.43
CA VAL A 114 6.37 6.60 15.87
C VAL A 114 5.11 5.99 15.25
N LEU A 115 5.13 5.66 13.95
CA LEU A 115 3.99 5.02 13.29
C LEU A 115 3.70 3.64 13.87
N LYS A 116 4.73 2.81 14.15
CA LYS A 116 4.56 1.50 14.79
C LYS A 116 3.93 1.63 16.18
N THR A 117 4.46 2.52 17.02
CA THR A 117 3.92 2.75 18.38
C THR A 117 2.47 3.21 18.30
N ARG A 118 2.15 4.18 17.43
CA ARG A 118 0.80 4.69 17.23
C ARG A 118 -0.16 3.60 16.74
N ALA A 119 0.27 2.74 15.83
CA ALA A 119 -0.50 1.62 15.33
C ALA A 119 -0.81 0.63 16.46
N ASN A 120 0.20 0.22 17.23
CA ASN A 120 0.05 -0.70 18.36
C ASN A 120 -0.93 -0.15 19.41
N VAL A 121 -0.78 1.11 19.80
CA VAL A 121 -1.68 1.77 20.78
C VAL A 121 -3.11 1.83 20.25
N ALA A 122 -3.30 2.20 18.99
CA ALA A 122 -4.64 2.30 18.40
C ALA A 122 -5.32 0.92 18.28
N GLN A 123 -4.58 -0.11 17.88
CA GLN A 123 -5.09 -1.48 17.82
C GLN A 123 -5.39 -2.05 19.20
N ALA A 124 -4.52 -1.79 20.18
CA ALA A 124 -4.74 -2.19 21.57
C ALA A 124 -6.02 -1.55 22.15
N LYS A 125 -6.27 -0.27 21.89
CA LYS A 125 -7.51 0.43 22.30
C LYS A 125 -8.76 -0.24 21.72
N ILE A 126 -8.74 -0.64 20.43
CA ILE A 126 -9.87 -1.33 19.81
C ILE A 126 -10.07 -2.71 20.43
N LYS A 127 -8.99 -3.49 20.63
CA LYS A 127 -9.05 -4.80 21.28
C LYS A 127 -9.62 -4.71 22.70
N LEU A 128 -9.19 -3.71 23.48
CA LEU A 128 -9.73 -3.46 24.82
C LEU A 128 -11.22 -3.16 24.78
N ARG A 129 -11.66 -2.29 23.86
CA ARG A 129 -13.10 -2.00 23.67
C ARG A 129 -13.91 -3.25 23.30
N ILE A 130 -13.37 -4.14 22.48
CA ILE A 130 -14.00 -5.44 22.17
C ILE A 130 -14.17 -6.24 23.46
N LYS A 131 -13.09 -6.42 24.24
CA LYS A 131 -13.10 -7.19 25.48
C LYS A 131 -14.10 -6.61 26.51
N ASP A 132 -14.07 -5.32 26.75
CA ASP A 132 -14.96 -4.66 27.70
C ASP A 132 -16.43 -4.77 27.28
N TRP A 133 -16.68 -4.59 25.99
CA TRP A 133 -18.02 -4.70 25.45
C TRP A 133 -18.57 -6.12 25.56
N THR A 134 -17.74 -7.14 25.21
CA THR A 134 -18.10 -8.55 25.35
C THR A 134 -18.46 -8.88 26.77
N LYS A 135 -17.59 -8.54 27.74
CA LYS A 135 -17.84 -8.78 29.17
C LYS A 135 -19.16 -8.15 29.68
N LYS A 136 -19.38 -6.86 29.32
CA LYS A 136 -20.62 -6.16 29.71
C LYS A 136 -21.87 -6.78 29.08
N HIS A 137 -21.75 -7.25 27.85
CA HIS A 137 -22.91 -7.85 27.16
C HIS A 137 -23.23 -9.24 27.69
N GLU A 138 -22.22 -10.08 27.89
CA GLU A 138 -22.36 -11.40 28.53
C GLU A 138 -23.04 -11.29 29.88
N ALA A 139 -22.60 -10.38 30.76
CA ALA A 139 -23.24 -10.14 32.05
C ALA A 139 -24.73 -9.73 31.93
N ARG A 140 -25.08 -8.96 30.88
CA ARG A 140 -26.50 -8.60 30.63
C ARG A 140 -27.33 -9.79 30.15
N VAL A 141 -26.75 -10.65 29.28
CA VAL A 141 -27.42 -11.86 28.79
C VAL A 141 -27.63 -12.85 29.95
N THR A 142 -26.60 -13.11 30.74
CA THR A 142 -26.69 -13.98 31.92
C THR A 142 -27.76 -13.51 32.89
N LYS A 143 -27.85 -12.21 33.16
CA LYS A 143 -28.92 -11.62 33.98
C LYS A 143 -30.31 -11.86 33.41
N GLN A 144 -30.49 -11.78 32.09
CA GLN A 144 -31.78 -12.02 31.45
C GLN A 144 -32.11 -13.53 31.43
N GLU A 145 -31.11 -14.39 31.29
CA GLU A 145 -31.26 -15.86 31.38
C GLU A 145 -31.66 -16.32 32.81
N ALA A 146 -31.06 -15.72 33.84
CA ALA A 146 -31.47 -15.97 35.22
C ALA A 146 -32.93 -15.54 35.47
N MET A 147 -33.31 -14.35 34.97
CA MET A 147 -34.72 -13.89 35.06
C MET A 147 -35.68 -14.80 34.26
N LEU A 148 -35.23 -15.40 33.15
CA LEU A 148 -36.02 -16.36 32.40
C LEU A 148 -36.25 -17.64 33.19
N ALA A 149 -35.24 -18.13 33.92
CA ALA A 149 -35.37 -19.29 34.79
C ALA A 149 -36.46 -19.08 35.86
N THR A 150 -36.41 -17.92 36.54
CA THR A 150 -37.44 -17.53 37.52
C THR A 150 -38.85 -17.41 36.91
N ASP A 151 -38.97 -16.83 35.70
CA ASP A 151 -40.26 -16.72 35.00
C ASP A 151 -40.79 -18.11 34.61
N LEU A 152 -39.91 -19.08 34.28
CA LEU A 152 -40.28 -20.48 33.99
C LEU A 152 -40.75 -21.21 35.23
N GLU A 153 -40.08 -21.08 36.37
CA GLU A 153 -40.50 -21.64 37.66
C GLU A 153 -41.90 -21.15 38.03
N MET A 154 -42.14 -19.82 37.98
CA MET A 154 -43.44 -19.22 38.26
C MET A 154 -44.54 -19.69 37.28
N LEU A 155 -44.20 -19.97 36.02
CA LEU A 155 -45.15 -20.49 35.05
C LEU A 155 -45.50 -21.94 35.37
N GLU A 156 -44.55 -22.74 35.78
CA GLU A 156 -44.76 -24.12 36.12
C GLU A 156 -45.63 -24.27 37.38
N GLU A 157 -45.36 -23.47 38.44
CA GLU A 157 -46.19 -23.37 39.62
C GLU A 157 -47.62 -22.97 39.27
N ALA A 158 -47.81 -21.95 38.40
CA ALA A 158 -49.14 -21.52 37.97
C ALA A 158 -49.91 -22.60 37.19
N LYS A 159 -49.20 -23.42 36.39
CA LYS A 159 -49.84 -24.56 35.70
C LYS A 159 -50.23 -25.67 36.64
N GLN A 160 -49.39 -26.01 37.65
CA GLN A 160 -49.72 -27.01 38.67
C GLN A 160 -50.98 -26.59 39.44
N GLN A 161 -51.05 -25.31 39.91
CA GLN A 161 -52.23 -24.77 40.60
C GLN A 161 -53.48 -24.82 39.72
N LEU A 162 -53.35 -24.58 38.42
CA LEU A 162 -54.47 -24.69 37.49
C LEU A 162 -54.96 -26.12 37.36
N GLN A 163 -54.07 -27.10 37.25
CA GLN A 163 -54.36 -28.51 37.12
C GLN A 163 -55.06 -29.06 38.39
N GLU A 164 -54.54 -28.68 39.56
CA GLU A 164 -55.19 -29.03 40.85
C GLU A 164 -56.59 -28.46 40.97
N SER A 165 -56.81 -27.17 40.62
CA SER A 165 -58.09 -26.53 40.66
C SER A 165 -59.11 -27.13 39.66
N GLU A 166 -58.67 -27.59 38.49
CA GLU A 166 -59.47 -28.24 37.48
C GLU A 166 -59.89 -29.66 37.96
N GLN A 167 -58.96 -30.37 38.63
CA GLN A 167 -59.30 -31.72 39.24
C GLN A 167 -60.31 -31.61 40.38
N GLU A 168 -60.26 -30.50 41.15
CA GLU A 168 -61.19 -30.29 42.26
C GLU A 168 -62.54 -29.69 41.82
N GLY A 169 -62.75 -29.44 40.52
CA GLY A 169 -63.99 -28.86 39.99
C GLY A 169 -64.25 -27.39 40.38
N LYS A 170 -63.22 -26.58 40.80
CA LYS A 170 -63.31 -25.21 41.20
C LYS A 170 -63.25 -24.26 40.00
N ASP A 171 -63.72 -23.03 40.15
CA ASP A 171 -63.58 -22.01 39.08
C ASP A 171 -62.10 -21.66 38.82
N ALA A 172 -61.60 -22.10 37.70
CA ALA A 172 -60.21 -21.94 37.28
C ALA A 172 -59.98 -20.72 36.38
N THR A 173 -60.97 -19.82 36.18
CA THR A 173 -60.91 -18.71 35.23
C THR A 173 -59.76 -17.73 35.53
N ALA A 174 -59.53 -17.41 36.79
CA ALA A 174 -58.45 -16.49 37.24
C ALA A 174 -57.06 -17.16 37.02
N LEU A 175 -56.97 -18.48 37.30
CA LEU A 175 -55.71 -19.22 37.08
C LEU A 175 -55.34 -19.37 35.59
N LYS A 176 -56.36 -19.59 34.72
CA LYS A 176 -56.14 -19.56 33.24
C LYS A 176 -55.58 -18.24 32.76
N LYS A 177 -56.11 -17.10 33.23
CA LYS A 177 -55.55 -15.76 32.92
C LYS A 177 -54.11 -15.59 33.43
N ARG A 178 -53.81 -16.10 34.62
CA ARG A 178 -52.48 -16.08 35.21
C ARG A 178 -51.47 -16.88 34.39
N VAL A 179 -51.82 -18.11 34.01
CA VAL A 179 -50.97 -18.98 33.15
C VAL A 179 -50.73 -18.29 31.80
N LYS A 180 -51.77 -17.76 31.16
CA LYS A 180 -51.63 -17.02 29.90
C LYS A 180 -50.65 -15.84 30.02
N SER A 181 -50.82 -14.99 31.04
CA SER A 181 -49.94 -13.84 31.30
C SER A 181 -48.50 -14.26 31.54
N ARG A 182 -48.24 -15.35 32.30
CA ARG A 182 -46.88 -15.89 32.54
C ARG A 182 -46.28 -16.45 31.27
N THR A 183 -47.05 -17.18 30.46
CA THR A 183 -46.60 -17.68 29.16
C THR A 183 -46.16 -16.55 28.22
N GLU A 184 -46.91 -15.47 28.16
CA GLU A 184 -46.56 -14.30 27.38
C GLU A 184 -45.30 -13.62 27.91
N ALA A 185 -45.11 -13.55 29.24
CA ALA A 185 -43.92 -12.98 29.85
C ALA A 185 -42.65 -13.81 29.49
N VAL A 186 -42.73 -15.12 29.59
CA VAL A 186 -41.65 -16.05 29.17
C VAL A 186 -41.31 -15.86 27.69
N THR A 187 -42.35 -15.80 26.84
CA THR A 187 -42.15 -15.62 25.38
C THR A 187 -41.46 -14.32 25.07
N ARG A 188 -41.93 -13.18 25.67
CA ARG A 188 -41.31 -11.87 25.52
C ARG A 188 -39.85 -11.87 25.99
N ARG A 189 -39.50 -12.54 27.10
CA ARG A 189 -38.13 -12.60 27.61
C ARG A 189 -37.24 -13.44 26.70
N ARG A 190 -37.71 -14.59 26.21
CA ARG A 190 -36.97 -15.41 25.22
C ARG A 190 -36.66 -14.61 23.96
N GLN A 191 -37.63 -13.86 23.44
CA GLN A 191 -37.43 -13.02 22.28
C GLN A 191 -36.37 -11.91 22.55
N ARG A 192 -36.46 -11.27 23.72
CA ARG A 192 -35.48 -10.26 24.15
C ARG A 192 -34.06 -10.83 24.22
N ILE A 193 -33.86 -12.03 24.76
CA ILE A 193 -32.56 -12.71 24.83
C ILE A 193 -32.05 -12.98 23.40
N LYS A 194 -32.91 -13.48 22.53
CA LYS A 194 -32.56 -13.74 21.11
C LYS A 194 -32.11 -12.46 20.42
N ASP A 195 -32.88 -11.40 20.55
CA ASP A 195 -32.55 -10.09 19.94
C ASP A 195 -31.24 -9.51 20.49
N MET A 196 -30.99 -9.69 21.79
CA MET A 196 -29.72 -9.29 22.40
C MET A 196 -28.52 -10.05 21.81
N LYS A 197 -28.64 -11.37 21.64
CA LYS A 197 -27.58 -12.21 21.03
C LYS A 197 -27.31 -11.82 19.58
N VAL A 198 -28.35 -11.54 18.79
CA VAL A 198 -28.21 -11.07 17.41
C VAL A 198 -27.49 -9.71 17.36
N LYS A 199 -27.95 -8.73 18.16
CA LYS A 199 -27.31 -7.42 18.26
C LYS A 199 -25.86 -7.50 18.73
N GLN A 200 -25.52 -8.52 19.54
CA GLN A 200 -24.15 -8.81 19.96
C GLN A 200 -23.30 -9.23 18.78
N ALA A 201 -23.76 -10.21 18.01
CA ALA A 201 -23.05 -10.71 16.85
C ALA A 201 -22.75 -9.59 15.84
N ASP A 202 -23.76 -8.79 15.48
CA ASP A 202 -23.62 -7.65 14.57
C ASP A 202 -22.60 -6.63 15.07
N ARG A 203 -22.65 -6.31 16.35
CA ARG A 203 -21.73 -5.32 16.93
C ARG A 203 -20.29 -5.84 16.98
N MET A 204 -20.12 -7.10 17.32
CA MET A 204 -18.80 -7.76 17.32
C MET A 204 -18.21 -7.80 15.92
N GLU A 205 -19.00 -8.12 14.92
CA GLU A 205 -18.57 -8.14 13.53
C GLU A 205 -18.10 -6.74 13.08
N LYS A 206 -18.88 -5.70 13.36
CA LYS A 206 -18.51 -4.31 13.07
C LYS A 206 -17.20 -3.89 13.77
N LEU A 207 -16.98 -4.30 15.00
CA LEU A 207 -15.75 -4.00 15.74
C LEU A 207 -14.55 -4.76 15.16
N LYS A 208 -14.70 -6.05 14.78
CA LYS A 208 -13.66 -6.83 14.10
C LYS A 208 -13.29 -6.22 12.75
N GLN A 209 -14.27 -5.85 11.94
CA GLN A 209 -14.05 -5.17 10.66
C GLN A 209 -13.32 -3.82 10.84
N SER A 210 -13.68 -3.05 11.88
CA SER A 210 -12.99 -1.80 12.21
C SER A 210 -11.53 -2.03 12.59
N LEU A 211 -11.24 -3.11 13.34
CA LEU A 211 -9.86 -3.48 13.69
C LEU A 211 -9.08 -3.87 12.44
N GLU A 212 -9.67 -4.67 11.56
CA GLU A 212 -9.00 -5.13 10.34
C GLU A 212 -8.70 -3.97 9.38
N LYS A 213 -9.69 -3.10 9.12
CA LYS A 213 -9.49 -1.87 8.34
C LYS A 213 -8.42 -0.95 8.95
N ARG A 214 -8.29 -0.95 10.26
CA ARG A 214 -7.24 -0.19 10.94
C ARG A 214 -5.87 -0.80 10.72
N LYS A 215 -5.73 -2.12 10.85
CA LYS A 215 -4.47 -2.83 10.58
C LYS A 215 -3.98 -2.58 9.16
N GLN A 216 -4.83 -2.78 8.17
CA GLN A 216 -4.51 -2.57 6.75
C GLN A 216 -4.00 -1.13 6.49
N ARG A 217 -4.65 -0.13 7.07
CA ARG A 217 -4.19 1.27 6.95
C ARG A 217 -2.84 1.53 7.63
N ASP A 218 -2.62 0.95 8.81
CA ASP A 218 -1.38 1.12 9.55
C ASP A 218 -0.22 0.42 8.83
N GLU A 219 -0.43 -0.78 8.29
CA GLU A 219 0.53 -1.54 7.47
C GLU A 219 0.89 -0.79 6.19
N ALA A 220 -0.10 -0.33 5.44
CA ALA A 220 0.13 0.47 4.23
C ALA A 220 0.93 1.75 4.52
N ALA A 221 0.66 2.43 5.64
CA ALA A 221 1.40 3.62 6.05
C ALA A 221 2.86 3.29 6.41
N LEU A 222 3.11 2.17 7.08
CA LEU A 222 4.44 1.68 7.43
C LEU A 222 5.23 1.29 6.18
N ASP A 223 4.62 0.54 5.27
CA ASP A 223 5.28 0.08 4.05
C ASP A 223 5.60 1.24 3.12
N LYS A 224 4.67 2.19 2.96
CA LYS A 224 4.95 3.44 2.24
C LYS A 224 6.16 4.19 2.80
N MET A 225 6.33 4.21 4.13
CA MET A 225 7.47 4.88 4.76
C MET A 225 8.76 4.09 4.59
N LYS A 226 8.72 2.75 4.71
CA LYS A 226 9.88 1.88 4.46
C LYS A 226 10.38 2.05 3.02
N LEU A 227 9.48 2.03 2.02
CA LEU A 227 9.85 2.24 0.62
C LEU A 227 10.48 3.62 0.38
N LYS A 228 9.98 4.68 1.04
CA LYS A 228 10.63 6.00 0.99
C LYS A 228 12.05 6.01 1.55
N ILE A 229 12.31 5.22 2.60
CA ILE A 229 13.66 5.06 3.17
C ILE A 229 14.55 4.32 2.17
N THR A 230 14.07 3.23 1.57
CA THR A 230 14.81 2.48 0.55
C THR A 230 15.15 3.37 -0.64
N VAL A 231 14.18 4.08 -1.21
CA VAL A 231 14.43 5.05 -2.30
C VAL A 231 15.50 6.06 -1.91
N GLN A 232 15.43 6.65 -0.72
CA GLN A 232 16.42 7.65 -0.28
C GLN A 232 17.84 7.06 -0.16
N LYS A 233 17.96 5.79 0.25
CA LYS A 233 19.25 5.09 0.34
C LYS A 233 19.80 4.79 -1.04
N GLU A 234 19.01 4.15 -1.89
CA GLU A 234 19.40 3.71 -3.22
C GLU A 234 19.74 4.89 -4.16
N THR A 235 18.97 5.99 -4.05
CA THR A 235 19.20 7.19 -4.88
C THR A 235 20.19 8.17 -4.26
N ARG A 236 20.96 7.77 -3.23
CA ARG A 236 21.86 8.67 -2.50
C ARG A 236 22.85 9.40 -3.42
N ASP A 237 23.47 8.65 -4.30
CA ASP A 237 24.60 9.09 -5.11
C ASP A 237 24.21 9.49 -6.54
N TYR A 238 22.92 9.38 -6.89
CA TYR A 238 22.43 9.56 -8.25
C TYR A 238 21.37 10.67 -8.40
N ASN A 239 21.48 11.43 -9.49
CA ASN A 239 20.48 12.43 -9.89
C ASN A 239 19.48 11.80 -10.88
N ILE A 240 18.39 11.25 -10.35
CA ILE A 240 17.34 10.62 -11.16
C ILE A 240 16.50 11.64 -11.96
N SER A 241 16.51 12.92 -11.60
CA SER A 241 15.72 13.94 -12.32
C SER A 241 16.28 14.22 -13.71
N THR A 242 17.59 14.20 -13.88
CA THR A 242 18.24 14.42 -15.17
C THR A 242 17.92 13.28 -16.15
N SER A 243 17.98 12.03 -15.70
CA SER A 243 17.65 10.86 -16.54
C SER A 243 16.22 10.93 -17.02
N LEU A 244 15.27 11.16 -16.11
CA LEU A 244 13.85 11.25 -16.41
C LEU A 244 13.50 12.36 -17.42
N LYS A 245 14.18 13.51 -17.32
CA LYS A 245 13.90 14.66 -18.16
C LYS A 245 14.47 14.53 -19.57
N SER A 246 15.64 13.88 -19.74
CA SER A 246 16.45 14.05 -20.93
C SER A 246 16.89 12.77 -21.62
N TYR A 247 16.79 11.60 -20.96
CA TYR A 247 17.40 10.35 -21.43
C TYR A 247 16.45 9.13 -21.40
N ILE A 248 15.22 9.30 -20.98
CA ILE A 248 14.24 8.21 -20.98
C ILE A 248 13.11 8.56 -21.93
N ASP A 249 12.79 7.64 -22.84
CA ASP A 249 11.63 7.76 -23.71
C ASP A 249 10.35 7.73 -22.86
N PRO A 250 9.52 8.81 -22.88
CA PRO A 250 8.34 8.89 -22.05
C PRO A 250 7.27 7.85 -22.39
N ARG A 251 7.27 7.26 -23.61
CA ARG A 251 6.37 6.18 -24.02
C ARG A 251 6.49 4.97 -23.11
N ILE A 252 7.68 4.66 -22.60
CA ILE A 252 7.91 3.52 -21.72
C ILE A 252 7.08 3.63 -20.43
N TYR A 253 7.05 4.81 -19.80
CA TYR A 253 6.23 5.04 -18.60
C TYR A 253 4.74 5.13 -18.92
N TYR A 254 4.41 5.61 -20.10
CA TYR A 254 3.03 5.67 -20.58
C TYR A 254 2.44 4.28 -20.80
N GLU A 255 3.11 3.41 -21.55
CA GLU A 255 2.72 2.03 -21.83
C GLU A 255 2.69 1.18 -20.53
N TRP A 256 3.73 1.29 -19.73
CA TRP A 256 3.77 0.63 -18.42
C TRP A 256 2.63 1.12 -17.53
N GLY A 257 2.36 2.41 -17.52
CA GLY A 257 1.28 3.03 -16.75
C GLY A 257 -0.09 2.51 -17.14
N LYS A 258 -0.35 2.31 -18.43
CA LYS A 258 -1.57 1.66 -18.90
C LYS A 258 -1.69 0.23 -18.40
N LYS A 259 -0.62 -0.55 -18.50
CA LYS A 259 -0.56 -1.95 -18.10
C LYS A 259 -0.86 -2.14 -16.60
N VAL A 260 -0.36 -1.25 -15.74
CA VAL A 260 -0.53 -1.32 -14.28
C VAL A 260 -1.56 -0.34 -13.72
N GLN A 261 -2.33 0.36 -14.56
CA GLN A 261 -3.30 1.39 -14.16
C GLN A 261 -2.66 2.49 -13.27
N TYR A 262 -1.55 3.05 -13.74
CA TYR A 262 -0.84 4.14 -13.09
C TYR A 262 -0.63 5.30 -14.06
N ASP A 263 -1.28 6.43 -13.81
CA ASP A 263 -1.17 7.60 -14.68
C ASP A 263 0.27 8.11 -14.71
N TRP A 264 0.87 8.15 -15.90
CA TRP A 264 2.23 8.63 -16.14
C TRP A 264 2.44 10.06 -15.61
N LYS A 265 1.40 10.91 -15.59
CA LYS A 265 1.43 12.29 -15.06
C LYS A 265 1.73 12.34 -13.57
N GLN A 266 1.42 11.30 -12.81
CA GLN A 266 1.75 11.23 -11.39
C GLN A 266 3.25 11.02 -11.14
N TYR A 267 3.95 10.46 -12.11
CA TYR A 267 5.39 10.21 -12.02
C TYR A 267 6.22 11.40 -12.52
N TYR A 268 5.79 12.03 -13.60
CA TYR A 268 6.48 13.18 -14.18
C TYR A 268 6.13 14.49 -13.47
N GLN A 269 7.09 15.43 -13.44
CA GLN A 269 6.87 16.78 -12.94
C GLN A 269 5.92 17.55 -13.86
N LYS A 270 5.12 18.46 -13.31
CA LYS A 270 4.14 19.27 -14.07
C LYS A 270 4.72 19.97 -15.30
N ALA A 271 5.96 20.46 -15.22
CA ALA A 271 6.64 21.08 -16.35
C ALA A 271 6.83 20.14 -17.56
N LEU A 272 6.92 18.82 -17.31
CA LEU A 272 7.06 17.82 -18.36
C LEU A 272 5.72 17.34 -18.93
N HIS A 273 4.60 17.58 -18.24
CA HIS A 273 3.27 17.22 -18.74
C HIS A 273 2.94 17.95 -20.05
N LYS A 274 3.28 19.26 -20.15
CA LYS A 274 3.10 20.00 -21.38
C LYS A 274 4.02 19.50 -22.50
N LYS A 275 5.28 19.18 -22.18
CA LYS A 275 6.25 18.65 -23.13
C LYS A 275 5.83 17.30 -23.72
N PHE A 276 5.19 16.45 -22.92
CA PHE A 276 4.80 15.09 -23.29
C PHE A 276 3.31 14.94 -23.53
N SER A 277 2.55 16.02 -23.71
CA SER A 277 1.10 15.99 -23.95
C SER A 277 0.70 15.21 -25.22
N TRP A 278 1.60 15.06 -26.16
CA TRP A 278 1.42 14.26 -27.36
C TRP A 278 1.18 12.76 -27.09
N LEU A 279 1.61 12.26 -25.92
CA LEU A 279 1.33 10.87 -25.50
C LEU A 279 -0.17 10.60 -25.39
N ASP A 280 -0.94 11.56 -24.87
CA ASP A 280 -2.41 11.42 -24.72
C ASP A 280 -3.14 11.43 -26.07
N CYS A 281 -2.47 11.87 -27.16
CA CYS A 281 -3.03 11.92 -28.50
C CYS A 281 -2.81 10.61 -29.29
N GLN A 282 -1.90 9.74 -28.87
CA GLN A 282 -1.63 8.46 -29.55
C GLN A 282 -2.82 7.50 -29.44
N ASP A 283 -3.53 7.49 -28.31
CA ASP A 283 -4.72 6.63 -28.13
C ASP A 283 -5.87 6.96 -29.07
N LYS A 284 -5.98 8.21 -29.50
CA LYS A 284 -7.04 8.62 -30.45
C LYS A 284 -6.80 8.14 -31.87
N LYS A 285 -5.54 7.83 -32.22
CA LYS A 285 -5.19 7.33 -33.57
C LYS A 285 -5.27 5.81 -33.67
N GLU A 286 -5.15 5.08 -32.58
CA GLU A 286 -5.30 3.62 -32.57
C GLU A 286 -6.77 3.18 -32.45
N SER A 287 -7.69 4.11 -32.11
CA SER A 287 -9.13 3.86 -31.97
C SER A 287 -9.94 4.32 -33.18
N SER A 288 -9.30 4.83 -34.24
CA SER A 288 -9.88 5.25 -35.51
C SER A 288 -9.39 4.37 -36.63
#